data_eab69a2932144f99db625bce109b406c
#
_entry.id   eab69a2932144f99db625bce109b406c
#
_cell.length_a   1.000
_cell.length_b   1.000
_cell.length_c   1.000
_cell.angle_alpha   90.00
_cell.angle_beta   90.00
_cell.angle_gamma   90.00
#
_symmetry.space_group_name_H-M   'P 1'
#
loop_
_entity.id
_entity.type
_entity.pdbx_description
1 polymer ?
#
loop_
_entity_poly.entity_id
_entity_poly.type
_entity_poly.pdbx_seq_one_letter_code
_entity_poly.pdbx_strand_id
1 'polypeptide(L)'
;MSKRKKKKQHGKQPNPAAATRGIHRAPAVFVAVALFVTLGLWWWKVKSANISPQAAARIEADAANPAAAEGKTEFQKLRGQWRRPDGGYILAIRNIADSGALEAAYFNPNPIHVAKAEASQQDSVTRVFIELRDVNYPGSTYTLTYEPSSDQLRGIYYQAVERQRFEVVFVRMQ
;
A
#
# COMPACT_ATOMS: atom_id res chain seq x y z
N MET A 1 33.69 35.18 39.23
CA MET A 1 34.11 34.09 40.11
C MET A 1 33.01 33.05 40.02
N SER A 2 33.15 31.81 39.63
CA SER A 2 34.19 30.84 39.70
C SER A 2 34.00 29.82 38.55
N LYS A 3 35.09 29.46 37.91
CA LYS A 3 35.22 28.40 36.91
C LYS A 3 35.14 27.03 37.61
N ARG A 4 34.48 26.04 36.96
CA ARG A 4 34.87 24.62 37.14
C ARG A 4 34.86 23.87 35.82
N LYS A 5 36.06 23.58 35.33
CA LYS A 5 36.45 22.54 34.38
C LYS A 5 36.43 21.18 35.09
N LYS A 6 36.12 20.11 34.34
CA LYS A 6 36.70 18.74 34.43
C LYS A 6 35.76 17.81 33.66
N LYS A 7 36.11 16.71 32.94
CA LYS A 7 37.40 16.10 32.60
C LYS A 7 37.06 15.01 31.58
N LYS A 8 37.83 14.91 30.52
CA LYS A 8 37.86 13.78 29.59
C LYS A 8 38.17 12.49 30.34
N GLN A 9 37.52 11.39 29.97
CA GLN A 9 38.11 10.07 30.12
C GLN A 9 37.99 9.28 28.83
N HIS A 10 39.15 8.97 28.30
CA HIS A 10 39.49 7.94 27.34
C HIS A 10 39.45 6.58 28.05
N GLY A 11 38.95 5.56 27.42
CA GLY A 11 39.09 4.15 27.75
C GLY A 11 38.84 3.35 26.51
N LYS A 12 39.78 3.14 25.68
CA LYS A 12 40.76 2.06 25.53
C LYS A 12 40.06 0.69 25.27
N GLN A 13 40.09 0.31 23.99
CA GLN A 13 39.91 -1.07 23.52
C GLN A 13 40.97 -2.00 24.07
N PRO A 14 40.73 -3.28 24.11
CA PRO A 14 41.69 -4.24 23.63
C PRO A 14 41.09 -5.25 22.65
N ASN A 15 41.82 -5.44 21.57
CA ASN A 15 41.83 -6.67 20.76
C ASN A 15 42.99 -7.50 21.32
N PRO A 16 42.91 -8.83 21.39
CA PRO A 16 43.86 -9.65 20.66
C PRO A 16 43.27 -10.91 20.05
N ALA A 17 43.56 -11.18 18.80
CA ALA A 17 44.60 -12.06 18.28
C ALA A 17 44.48 -13.56 18.68
N ALA A 18 44.19 -14.34 17.66
CA ALA A 18 45.02 -15.39 17.09
C ALA A 18 45.23 -16.73 17.86
N ALA A 19 44.98 -17.77 17.17
CA ALA A 19 45.70 -19.06 17.04
C ALA A 19 44.67 -20.19 16.88
N THR A 20 44.75 -21.25 16.12
CA THR A 20 45.83 -21.90 15.36
C THR A 20 45.20 -23.18 14.76
N ARG A 21 45.44 -23.44 13.52
CA ARG A 21 45.67 -24.72 12.83
C ARG A 21 45.00 -26.02 13.35
N GLY A 22 44.26 -26.65 12.46
CA GLY A 22 43.97 -28.09 12.49
C GLY A 22 43.68 -28.60 11.09
N ILE A 23 44.70 -29.09 10.41
CA ILE A 23 44.64 -29.75 9.11
C ILE A 23 44.25 -31.22 9.38
N HIS A 24 43.21 -31.72 8.78
CA HIS A 24 43.08 -33.14 8.46
C HIS A 24 42.45 -33.34 7.07
N ARG A 25 43.18 -34.09 6.29
CA ARG A 25 43.03 -34.49 4.90
C ARG A 25 41.87 -35.46 4.67
N ALA A 26 41.33 -35.34 3.51
CA ALA A 26 40.38 -36.15 2.72
C ALA A 26 40.59 -37.70 2.79
N PRO A 27 39.83 -38.54 2.07
CA PRO A 27 38.86 -38.36 1.01
C PRO A 27 37.59 -39.25 1.12
N ALA A 28 36.53 -38.92 0.42
CA ALA A 28 35.64 -39.90 -0.23
C ALA A 28 34.70 -39.20 -1.21
N VAL A 29 35.11 -39.25 -2.44
CA VAL A 29 34.31 -39.01 -3.65
C VAL A 29 33.50 -40.29 -3.91
N PHE A 30 32.35 -40.12 -4.59
CA PHE A 30 31.41 -41.11 -5.08
C PHE A 30 30.37 -41.63 -4.08
N VAL A 31 29.23 -40.96 -4.03
CA VAL A 31 27.86 -41.45 -4.23
C VAL A 31 26.90 -40.23 -4.11
N ALA A 32 26.66 -39.52 -5.20
CA ALA A 32 25.65 -38.47 -5.23
C ALA A 32 25.12 -38.12 -6.62
N VAL A 33 24.99 -39.10 -7.53
CA VAL A 33 24.39 -38.81 -8.85
C VAL A 33 23.03 -39.48 -9.08
N ALA A 34 22.61 -40.42 -8.21
CA ALA A 34 21.37 -41.16 -8.44
C ALA A 34 20.13 -40.61 -7.74
N LEU A 35 20.23 -39.57 -6.88
CA LEU A 35 19.08 -39.05 -6.11
C LEU A 35 18.44 -37.76 -6.66
N PHE A 36 19.06 -37.15 -7.69
CA PHE A 36 18.52 -35.90 -8.27
C PHE A 36 17.47 -36.09 -9.36
N VAL A 37 17.37 -37.29 -9.95
CA VAL A 37 16.42 -37.54 -11.05
C VAL A 37 15.01 -37.85 -10.52
N THR A 38 14.88 -38.41 -9.32
CA THR A 38 13.57 -38.75 -8.75
C THR A 38 12.84 -37.60 -8.06
N LEU A 39 13.58 -36.59 -7.58
CA LEU A 39 12.99 -35.38 -6.97
C LEU A 39 12.51 -34.37 -8.00
N GLY A 40 13.10 -34.32 -9.20
CA GLY A 40 12.67 -33.43 -10.28
C GLY A 40 11.31 -33.77 -10.89
N LEU A 41 10.96 -35.07 -10.93
CA LEU A 41 9.67 -35.51 -11.45
C LEU A 41 8.53 -35.32 -10.45
N TRP A 42 8.82 -35.25 -9.17
CA TRP A 42 7.82 -35.00 -8.14
C TRP A 42 7.47 -33.50 -8.06
N TRP A 43 8.45 -32.63 -8.32
CA TRP A 43 8.24 -31.18 -8.30
C TRP A 43 7.43 -30.65 -9.50
N TRP A 44 7.49 -31.35 -10.65
CA TRP A 44 6.64 -31.02 -11.80
C TRP A 44 5.17 -31.38 -11.58
N LYS A 45 4.88 -32.46 -10.85
CA LYS A 45 3.49 -32.87 -10.55
C LYS A 45 2.77 -31.93 -9.56
N VAL A 46 3.49 -31.17 -8.75
CA VAL A 46 2.90 -30.26 -7.77
C VAL A 46 2.56 -28.88 -8.38
N LYS A 47 3.09 -28.55 -9.56
CA LYS A 47 2.80 -27.25 -10.23
C LYS A 47 1.60 -27.25 -11.17
N SER A 48 0.92 -28.36 -11.34
CA SER A 48 -0.44 -28.32 -11.89
C SER A 48 -1.38 -27.99 -10.74
N ALA A 49 -1.39 -26.71 -10.33
CA ALA A 49 -2.39 -26.20 -9.42
C ALA A 49 -3.75 -26.53 -10.06
N ASN A 50 -4.46 -27.50 -9.47
CA ASN A 50 -5.85 -27.69 -9.69
C ASN A 50 -6.56 -26.39 -9.35
N ILE A 51 -6.73 -25.51 -10.34
CA ILE A 51 -7.71 -24.44 -10.27
C ILE A 51 -9.03 -25.19 -10.13
N SER A 52 -9.63 -25.14 -8.94
CA SER A 52 -10.88 -25.83 -8.72
C SER A 52 -11.90 -25.34 -9.76
N PRO A 53 -12.77 -26.20 -10.28
CA PRO A 53 -13.80 -25.78 -11.23
C PRO A 53 -14.62 -24.58 -10.73
N GLN A 54 -14.75 -24.44 -9.42
CA GLN A 54 -15.38 -23.30 -8.76
C GLN A 54 -14.58 -21.99 -8.89
N ALA A 55 -13.24 -22.04 -8.91
CA ALA A 55 -12.41 -20.86 -9.13
C ALA A 55 -12.45 -20.42 -10.60
N ALA A 56 -12.42 -21.38 -11.52
CA ALA A 56 -12.59 -21.10 -12.96
C ALA A 56 -13.97 -20.53 -13.27
N ALA A 57 -15.05 -21.11 -12.72
CA ALA A 57 -16.41 -20.59 -12.87
C ALA A 57 -16.60 -19.20 -12.25
N ARG A 58 -15.85 -18.86 -11.19
CA ARG A 58 -15.88 -17.53 -10.60
C ARG A 58 -15.19 -16.49 -11.48
N ILE A 59 -14.08 -16.85 -12.12
CA ILE A 59 -13.37 -15.98 -13.06
C ILE A 59 -14.23 -15.74 -14.32
N GLU A 60 -14.92 -16.76 -14.82
CA GLU A 60 -15.83 -16.64 -15.96
C GLU A 60 -17.09 -15.85 -15.61
N ALA A 61 -17.65 -16.01 -14.40
CA ALA A 61 -18.80 -15.25 -13.93
C ALA A 61 -18.47 -13.77 -13.70
N ASP A 62 -17.27 -13.44 -13.22
CA ASP A 62 -16.80 -12.06 -13.04
C ASP A 62 -16.47 -11.40 -14.39
N ALA A 63 -15.97 -12.17 -15.37
CA ALA A 63 -15.76 -11.71 -16.75
C ALA A 63 -17.07 -11.53 -17.53
N ALA A 64 -18.15 -12.19 -17.12
CA ALA A 64 -19.45 -12.14 -17.79
C ALA A 64 -20.37 -11.02 -17.25
N ASN A 65 -19.94 -10.28 -16.22
CA ASN A 65 -20.71 -9.14 -15.69
C ASN A 65 -20.20 -7.80 -16.25
N PRO A 66 -20.84 -7.25 -17.31
CA PRO A 66 -20.40 -5.99 -17.91
C PRO A 66 -20.41 -4.83 -16.90
N ALA A 67 -21.35 -4.81 -15.96
CA ALA A 67 -21.43 -3.77 -14.93
C ALA A 67 -20.21 -3.80 -13.97
N ALA A 68 -19.69 -4.99 -13.66
CA ALA A 68 -18.47 -5.12 -12.85
C ALA A 68 -17.22 -4.66 -13.63
N ALA A 69 -17.17 -4.95 -14.93
CA ALA A 69 -16.08 -4.51 -15.80
C ALA A 69 -16.10 -2.99 -16.01
N GLU A 70 -17.25 -2.38 -16.19
CA GLU A 70 -17.43 -0.93 -16.27
C GLU A 70 -17.01 -0.25 -14.97
N GLY A 71 -17.41 -0.77 -13.81
CA GLY A 71 -17.01 -0.26 -12.50
C GLY A 71 -15.50 -0.25 -12.31
N LYS A 72 -14.80 -1.32 -12.71
CA LYS A 72 -13.34 -1.40 -12.66
C LYS A 72 -12.67 -0.32 -13.53
N THR A 73 -13.19 -0.07 -14.72
CA THR A 73 -12.68 0.95 -15.65
C THR A 73 -12.92 2.36 -15.09
N GLU A 74 -14.08 2.60 -14.49
CA GLU A 74 -14.41 3.90 -13.89
C GLU A 74 -13.52 4.20 -12.67
N PHE A 75 -13.20 3.22 -11.83
CA PHE A 75 -12.31 3.42 -10.71
C PHE A 75 -10.91 3.84 -11.14
N GLN A 76 -10.39 3.33 -12.26
CA GLN A 76 -9.06 3.72 -12.74
C GLN A 76 -8.95 5.22 -13.07
N LYS A 77 -10.07 5.87 -13.38
CA LYS A 77 -10.12 7.33 -13.58
C LYS A 77 -9.80 8.13 -12.32
N LEU A 78 -9.96 7.54 -11.13
CA LEU A 78 -9.62 8.20 -9.86
C LEU A 78 -8.12 8.30 -9.61
N ARG A 79 -7.31 7.50 -10.30
CA ARG A 79 -5.86 7.44 -10.11
C ARG A 79 -5.20 8.77 -10.46
N GLY A 80 -4.35 9.27 -9.57
CA GLY A 80 -3.63 10.53 -9.76
C GLY A 80 -3.52 11.35 -8.49
N GLN A 81 -3.10 12.60 -8.65
CA GLN A 81 -3.01 13.57 -7.57
C GLN A 81 -4.12 14.61 -7.70
N TRP A 82 -4.73 14.91 -6.58
CA TRP A 82 -5.88 15.80 -6.49
C TRP A 82 -5.61 16.89 -5.47
N ARG A 83 -5.76 18.15 -5.84
CA ARG A 83 -5.50 19.30 -4.97
C ARG A 83 -6.79 20.06 -4.67
N ARG A 84 -6.97 20.47 -3.42
CA ARG A 84 -8.02 21.44 -3.06
C ARG A 84 -7.54 22.86 -3.40
N PRO A 85 -8.29 23.62 -4.20
CA PRO A 85 -7.91 25.01 -4.55
C PRO A 85 -7.90 25.97 -3.37
N ASP A 86 -8.70 25.69 -2.32
CA ASP A 86 -8.86 26.50 -1.12
C ASP A 86 -7.74 26.29 -0.08
N GLY A 87 -6.74 25.49 -0.39
CA GLY A 87 -5.60 25.23 0.50
C GLY A 87 -4.54 24.37 -0.14
N GLY A 88 -3.55 23.97 0.65
CA GLY A 88 -2.43 23.11 0.23
C GLY A 88 -2.73 21.61 0.34
N TYR A 89 -3.99 21.22 0.44
CA TYR A 89 -4.40 19.83 0.66
C TYR A 89 -4.26 19.00 -0.60
N ILE A 90 -3.56 17.87 -0.49
CA ILE A 90 -3.34 16.95 -1.62
C ILE A 90 -3.82 15.56 -1.23
N LEU A 91 -4.65 14.96 -2.07
CA LEU A 91 -5.02 13.55 -2.04
C LEU A 91 -4.37 12.85 -3.21
N ALA A 92 -3.50 11.87 -2.96
CA ALA A 92 -2.85 11.08 -3.99
C ALA A 92 -3.44 9.66 -3.97
N ILE A 93 -4.08 9.25 -5.06
CA ILE A 93 -4.61 7.89 -5.27
C ILE A 93 -3.63 7.17 -6.19
N ARG A 94 -2.91 6.18 -5.64
CA ARG A 94 -1.80 5.50 -6.34
C ARG A 94 -2.25 4.23 -7.03
N ASN A 95 -3.05 3.44 -6.32
CA ASN A 95 -3.55 2.16 -6.82
C ASN A 95 -4.99 1.94 -6.39
N ILE A 96 -5.70 1.12 -7.15
CA ILE A 96 -7.11 0.81 -6.93
C ILE A 96 -7.30 -0.68 -7.17
N ALA A 97 -7.70 -1.39 -6.13
CA ALA A 97 -8.03 -2.81 -6.23
C ALA A 97 -9.40 -3.00 -6.90
N ASP A 98 -9.63 -4.17 -7.46
CA ASP A 98 -10.93 -4.54 -8.06
C ASP A 98 -12.09 -4.48 -7.07
N SER A 99 -11.80 -4.63 -5.78
CA SER A 99 -12.77 -4.47 -4.69
C SER A 99 -13.15 -3.02 -4.39
N GLY A 100 -12.49 -2.05 -5.05
CA GLY A 100 -12.63 -0.62 -4.74
C GLY A 100 -11.72 -0.11 -3.63
N ALA A 101 -10.92 -0.97 -2.99
CA ALA A 101 -9.94 -0.50 -2.01
C ALA A 101 -8.88 0.37 -2.67
N LEU A 102 -8.59 1.54 -2.07
CA LEU A 102 -7.65 2.52 -2.60
C LEU A 102 -6.35 2.53 -1.80
N GLU A 103 -5.22 2.55 -2.51
CA GLU A 103 -3.95 2.98 -1.93
C GLU A 103 -3.85 4.50 -2.07
N ALA A 104 -4.15 5.20 -0.98
CA ALA A 104 -4.19 6.66 -0.97
C ALA A 104 -3.24 7.26 0.07
N ALA A 105 -2.74 8.47 -0.22
CA ALA A 105 -1.99 9.30 0.71
C ALA A 105 -2.61 10.69 0.76
N TYR A 106 -2.60 11.31 1.93
CA TYR A 106 -3.13 12.64 2.13
C TYR A 106 -2.09 13.56 2.78
N PHE A 107 -2.04 14.82 2.34
CA PHE A 107 -1.05 15.80 2.79
C PHE A 107 -1.71 17.13 3.16
N ASN A 108 -1.25 17.74 4.29
CA ASN A 108 -1.69 19.06 4.76
C ASN A 108 -0.61 19.78 5.61
N PRO A 109 0.40 20.39 5.07
CA PRO A 109 1.19 19.98 3.91
C PRO A 109 1.97 18.69 4.18
N ASN A 110 2.15 18.32 5.45
CA ASN A 110 2.80 17.09 5.87
C ASN A 110 1.90 15.87 5.63
N PRO A 111 2.47 14.67 5.49
CA PRO A 111 1.70 13.45 5.38
C PRO A 111 0.78 13.26 6.60
N ILE A 112 -0.47 12.90 6.35
CA ILE A 112 -1.49 12.56 7.34
C ILE A 112 -1.87 11.09 7.13
N HIS A 113 -1.98 10.34 8.21
CA HIS A 113 -2.31 8.92 8.12
C HIS A 113 -3.72 8.69 7.58
N VAL A 114 -3.81 7.95 6.48
CA VAL A 114 -5.06 7.48 5.88
C VAL A 114 -5.39 6.11 6.48
N ALA A 115 -6.42 6.05 7.30
CA ALA A 115 -6.84 4.80 7.96
C ALA A 115 -7.71 3.93 7.05
N LYS A 116 -8.51 4.56 6.19
CA LYS A 116 -9.37 3.87 5.22
C LYS A 116 -9.48 4.71 3.95
N ALA A 117 -9.42 4.05 2.80
CA ALA A 117 -9.68 4.65 1.51
C ALA A 117 -10.37 3.64 0.61
N GLU A 118 -11.52 4.01 0.04
CA GLU A 118 -12.30 3.13 -0.81
C GLU A 118 -13.06 3.91 -1.88
N ALA A 119 -13.23 3.30 -3.03
CA ALA A 119 -14.15 3.70 -4.08
C ALA A 119 -15.35 2.74 -4.14
N SER A 120 -16.49 3.27 -4.46
CA SER A 120 -17.70 2.50 -4.70
C SER A 120 -18.44 3.08 -5.91
N GLN A 121 -19.22 2.24 -6.59
CA GLN A 121 -20.09 2.67 -7.68
C GLN A 121 -21.52 2.33 -7.33
N GLN A 122 -22.39 3.31 -7.45
CA GLN A 122 -23.83 3.15 -7.27
C GLN A 122 -24.55 4.01 -8.33
N ASP A 123 -25.44 3.42 -9.10
CA ASP A 123 -26.21 4.09 -10.14
C ASP A 123 -25.33 4.87 -11.14
N SER A 124 -24.21 4.27 -11.57
CA SER A 124 -23.17 4.87 -12.42
C SER A 124 -22.44 6.08 -11.80
N VAL A 125 -22.65 6.35 -10.50
CA VAL A 125 -21.96 7.39 -9.75
C VAL A 125 -20.79 6.80 -9.00
N THR A 126 -19.57 7.26 -9.30
CA THR A 126 -18.36 6.84 -8.60
C THR A 126 -18.16 7.71 -7.36
N ARG A 127 -18.11 7.07 -6.20
CA ARG A 127 -17.89 7.70 -4.89
C ARG A 127 -16.54 7.31 -4.32
N VAL A 128 -15.93 8.22 -3.58
CA VAL A 128 -14.66 8.03 -2.87
C VAL A 128 -14.87 8.36 -1.40
N PHE A 129 -14.48 7.43 -0.54
CA PHE A 129 -14.46 7.63 0.90
C PHE A 129 -13.01 7.57 1.40
N ILE A 130 -12.60 8.56 2.21
CA ILE A 130 -11.30 8.62 2.87
C ILE A 130 -11.50 8.90 4.35
N GLU A 131 -10.89 8.11 5.21
CA GLU A 131 -10.84 8.35 6.65
C GLU A 131 -9.41 8.68 7.08
N LEU A 132 -9.24 9.78 7.80
CA LEU A 132 -7.97 10.25 8.33
C LEU A 132 -7.90 9.95 9.83
N ARG A 133 -6.80 9.34 10.28
CA ARG A 133 -6.52 9.10 11.70
C ARG A 133 -5.11 9.52 12.04
N ASP A 134 -4.98 10.73 12.54
CA ASP A 134 -3.73 11.32 12.97
C ASP A 134 -3.98 12.26 14.16
N VAL A 135 -2.93 12.87 14.72
CA VAL A 135 -3.00 13.71 15.93
C VAL A 135 -4.11 14.76 15.85
N ASN A 136 -4.28 15.44 14.72
CA ASN A 136 -5.32 16.45 14.51
C ASN A 136 -6.49 15.95 13.64
N TYR A 137 -6.56 14.65 13.40
CA TYR A 137 -7.55 14.02 12.53
C TYR A 137 -8.12 12.73 13.16
N PRO A 138 -8.83 12.84 14.31
CA PRO A 138 -9.33 11.66 15.04
C PRO A 138 -10.59 11.06 14.36
N GLY A 139 -10.48 10.62 13.11
CA GLY A 139 -11.59 10.10 12.32
C GLY A 139 -12.28 11.16 11.46
N SER A 140 -11.54 12.17 11.02
CA SER A 140 -12.03 13.10 9.97
C SER A 140 -12.19 12.37 8.65
N THR A 141 -13.26 12.68 7.89
CA THR A 141 -13.57 11.93 6.67
C THR A 141 -13.84 12.84 5.47
N TYR A 142 -13.51 12.33 4.29
CA TYR A 142 -13.99 12.83 3.02
C TYR A 142 -15.01 11.85 2.44
N THR A 143 -16.15 12.37 2.00
CA THR A 143 -17.13 11.65 1.18
C THR A 143 -17.29 12.43 -0.12
N LEU A 144 -16.72 11.91 -1.19
CA LEU A 144 -16.58 12.60 -2.46
C LEU A 144 -17.29 11.84 -3.57
N THR A 145 -17.72 12.56 -4.59
CA THR A 145 -18.24 12.03 -5.86
C THR A 145 -17.32 12.48 -6.98
N TYR A 146 -16.99 11.57 -7.88
CA TYR A 146 -16.23 11.90 -9.08
C TYR A 146 -17.16 12.46 -10.16
N GLU A 147 -16.80 13.63 -10.68
CA GLU A 147 -17.48 14.30 -11.79
C GLU A 147 -16.64 14.21 -13.07
N PRO A 148 -16.95 13.29 -14.00
CA PRO A 148 -16.15 13.07 -15.20
C PRO A 148 -16.09 14.31 -16.12
N SER A 149 -17.20 15.10 -16.17
CA SER A 149 -17.30 16.26 -17.06
C SER A 149 -16.31 17.39 -16.73
N SER A 150 -15.94 17.51 -15.44
CA SER A 150 -15.02 18.55 -14.95
C SER A 150 -13.71 17.98 -14.42
N ASP A 151 -13.57 16.64 -14.41
CA ASP A 151 -12.45 15.90 -13.80
C ASP A 151 -12.16 16.38 -12.38
N GLN A 152 -13.21 16.35 -11.53
CA GLN A 152 -13.17 16.82 -10.15
C GLN A 152 -13.72 15.77 -9.19
N LEU A 153 -13.24 15.82 -7.94
CA LEU A 153 -13.88 15.12 -6.82
C LEU A 153 -14.57 16.16 -5.95
N ARG A 154 -15.89 16.05 -5.83
CA ARG A 154 -16.72 17.00 -5.06
C ARG A 154 -17.42 16.29 -3.92
N GLY A 155 -17.58 16.96 -2.80
CA GLY A 155 -18.36 16.40 -1.70
C GLY A 155 -18.11 17.09 -0.37
N ILE A 156 -18.11 16.29 0.69
CA ILE A 156 -18.09 16.78 2.07
C ILE A 156 -16.82 16.33 2.77
N TYR A 157 -16.17 17.26 3.42
CA TYR A 157 -15.17 17.02 4.47
C TYR A 157 -15.86 17.13 5.84
N TYR A 158 -15.79 16.08 6.63
CA TYR A 158 -16.18 16.11 8.03
C TYR A 158 -14.95 16.24 8.91
N GLN A 159 -14.83 17.35 9.63
CA GLN A 159 -13.78 17.60 10.60
C GLN A 159 -14.21 17.07 11.97
N ALA A 160 -13.59 15.99 12.42
CA ALA A 160 -14.03 15.27 13.61
C ALA A 160 -13.81 16.06 14.91
N VAL A 161 -12.76 16.88 15.02
CA VAL A 161 -12.44 17.68 16.21
C VAL A 161 -13.54 18.68 16.51
N GLU A 162 -13.95 19.47 15.52
CA GLU A 162 -14.95 20.53 15.66
C GLU A 162 -16.37 20.06 15.32
N ARG A 163 -16.50 18.81 14.83
CA ARG A 163 -17.77 18.22 14.38
C ARG A 163 -18.45 19.04 13.28
N GLN A 164 -17.64 19.67 12.43
CA GLN A 164 -18.13 20.53 11.35
C GLN A 164 -18.03 19.83 10.00
N ARG A 165 -18.87 20.26 9.05
CA ARG A 165 -18.91 19.77 7.68
C ARG A 165 -18.64 20.92 6.72
N PHE A 166 -17.81 20.67 5.74
CA PHE A 166 -17.41 21.64 4.72
C PHE A 166 -17.63 21.03 3.35
N GLU A 167 -18.22 21.78 2.44
CA GLU A 167 -18.21 21.43 1.03
C GLU A 167 -16.81 21.62 0.48
N VAL A 168 -16.34 20.65 -0.28
CA VAL A 168 -14.97 20.65 -0.80
C VAL A 168 -14.94 20.18 -2.25
N VAL A 169 -13.95 20.68 -2.96
CA VAL A 169 -13.65 20.28 -4.34
C VAL A 169 -12.17 19.98 -4.43
N PHE A 170 -11.83 18.86 -5.06
CA PHE A 170 -10.49 18.56 -5.49
C PHE A 170 -10.42 18.61 -7.01
N VAL A 171 -9.40 19.26 -7.53
CA VAL A 171 -9.09 19.28 -8.96
C VAL A 171 -7.86 18.43 -9.24
N ARG A 172 -7.83 17.76 -10.38
CA ARG A 172 -6.67 16.95 -10.77
C ARG A 172 -5.44 17.84 -10.98
N MET A 173 -4.31 17.38 -10.48
CA MET A 173 -3.00 17.97 -10.77
C MET A 173 -2.47 17.40 -12.09
N GLN A 174 -2.00 18.28 -12.95
CA GLN A 174 -1.33 17.93 -14.22
C GLN A 174 0.13 17.58 -13.97
#